data_a523dea993f09da2b1a850e3f9106d0e
#
_entry.id   a523dea993f09da2b1a850e3f9106d0e
#
_cell.length_a   1.000
_cell.length_b   1.000
_cell.length_c   1.000
_cell.angle_alpha   90.00
_cell.angle_beta   90.00
_cell.angle_gamma   90.00
#
_symmetry.space_group_name_H-M   'P 1'
#
loop_
_entity.id
_entity.type
_entity.pdbx_description
1 polymer ?
#
loop_
_entity_poly.entity_id
_entity_poly.type
_entity_poly.pdbx_seq_one_letter_code
_entity_poly.pdbx_strand_id
1 'polypeptide(L)'
;MIVPLSIKMNGNYIDDIHGYKVTLYDCSIGRRDCSQCLSELTTRLPLQCGWCKRSSSCEVKELCTSDEWLPYETTESCDDPVITEVWPLSGPYEGNTELLVRGNNLGKRFSDIVRIEVGGLPCTLIEASYSVSKSVRCTTTKSEVPNVLGNVVLHIIQAKSARSSQDFTYTDPTIHDFTPQVGPKSGGTTVTITGEFIDAGRNITANFDGFACLMKREQDVWNETTVRCKTSSVNTTSSAKLSMHFDGAERLAPDGKVFKYTEDPTVKSINPSRSMQSGGRQYNVTGTMFTAVQEPRMVFSSEDEIFVGRSCQVYSQSFMQCLSPAVYSGSLAGSEYNDFTVGFLMDAVEDLLQLDLDFTIVSDPVYYEFSEEGNIKEQRGKQLNIRGSDLNLACTAEEVHVTVGQDECRVESLSDVQLNCVPPEEEPAAVNKTGSRTRNGYPEVRVEVGYLSLYIGYLKYQKADTQTTTAIVVVSIICLLLGIVVTIGLGVILKNRLKYLDRRADLAKDILTTMEMKERNRGKFVCHLLPYLKGSVNFIFIVSSSLLLCF
;
A
#
# COMPACT_ATOMS: atom_id res chain seq x y z
N MET A 1 -17.87 -38.98 -29.57
CA MET A 1 -18.85 -38.14 -28.81
C MET A 1 -20.16 -38.92 -28.70
N ILE A 2 -20.73 -39.02 -27.53
CA ILE A 2 -22.03 -39.65 -27.32
C ILE A 2 -23.07 -38.53 -27.26
N VAL A 3 -24.07 -38.55 -28.15
CA VAL A 3 -25.15 -37.56 -28.22
C VAL A 3 -26.51 -38.23 -28.08
N PRO A 4 -27.47 -37.61 -27.38
CA PRO A 4 -28.84 -38.15 -27.33
C PRO A 4 -29.47 -38.02 -28.72
N LEU A 5 -30.18 -39.06 -29.15
CA LEU A 5 -30.93 -39.05 -30.38
C LEU A 5 -32.35 -38.53 -30.07
N SER A 6 -32.74 -37.44 -30.70
CA SER A 6 -34.12 -36.96 -30.65
C SER A 6 -34.71 -36.92 -32.06
N ILE A 7 -35.93 -37.46 -32.21
CA ILE A 7 -36.63 -37.50 -33.48
C ILE A 7 -37.76 -36.44 -33.44
N LYS A 8 -37.79 -35.55 -34.44
CA LYS A 8 -38.91 -34.61 -34.66
C LYS A 8 -39.81 -35.09 -35.77
N MET A 9 -41.11 -35.15 -35.53
CA MET A 9 -42.11 -35.42 -36.54
C MET A 9 -43.16 -34.30 -36.52
N ASN A 10 -43.38 -33.65 -37.63
CA ASN A 10 -44.29 -32.49 -37.76
C ASN A 10 -44.04 -31.36 -36.74
N GLY A 11 -42.75 -31.10 -36.41
CA GLY A 11 -42.36 -30.06 -35.47
C GLY A 11 -42.36 -30.43 -33.98
N ASN A 12 -42.95 -31.58 -33.62
CA ASN A 12 -42.97 -32.06 -32.24
C ASN A 12 -41.88 -33.12 -32.01
N TYR A 13 -41.27 -33.09 -30.84
CA TYR A 13 -40.32 -34.15 -30.41
C TYR A 13 -41.13 -35.41 -30.11
N ILE A 14 -40.70 -36.54 -30.68
CA ILE A 14 -41.13 -37.85 -30.23
C ILE A 14 -40.26 -38.18 -29.01
N ASP A 15 -40.88 -38.23 -27.83
CA ASP A 15 -40.18 -38.57 -26.59
C ASP A 15 -39.57 -39.95 -26.71
N ASP A 16 -38.26 -40.03 -26.55
CA ASP A 16 -37.54 -41.30 -26.47
C ASP A 16 -37.59 -41.82 -25.02
N ILE A 17 -38.54 -42.71 -24.76
CA ILE A 17 -38.78 -43.33 -23.45
C ILE A 17 -37.53 -44.14 -22.99
N HIS A 18 -36.62 -44.49 -23.91
CA HIS A 18 -35.44 -45.35 -23.61
C HIS A 18 -34.12 -44.60 -23.65
N GLY A 19 -34.06 -43.31 -23.96
CA GLY A 19 -32.86 -42.49 -23.96
C GLY A 19 -31.77 -43.01 -24.90
N TYR A 20 -32.12 -43.35 -26.14
CA TYR A 20 -31.17 -43.82 -27.13
C TYR A 20 -30.06 -42.80 -27.35
N LYS A 21 -28.81 -43.28 -27.31
CA LYS A 21 -27.62 -42.48 -27.55
C LYS A 21 -26.90 -42.97 -28.78
N VAL A 22 -26.51 -42.05 -29.65
CA VAL A 22 -25.70 -42.35 -30.84
C VAL A 22 -24.25 -41.93 -30.55
N THR A 23 -23.33 -42.83 -30.88
CA THR A 23 -21.92 -42.50 -30.83
C THR A 23 -21.47 -41.97 -32.19
N LEU A 24 -21.10 -40.69 -32.22
CA LEU A 24 -20.52 -40.09 -33.41
C LEU A 24 -19.00 -40.31 -33.40
N TYR A 25 -18.49 -40.87 -34.48
CA TYR A 25 -17.08 -41.08 -34.70
C TYR A 25 -16.58 -40.07 -35.72
N ASP A 26 -15.42 -39.46 -35.43
CA ASP A 26 -14.72 -38.57 -36.32
C ASP A 26 -13.23 -38.92 -36.26
N CYS A 27 -12.65 -39.19 -37.43
CA CYS A 27 -11.24 -39.56 -37.54
C CYS A 27 -10.27 -38.43 -37.09
N SER A 28 -10.69 -37.19 -37.24
CA SER A 28 -9.84 -36.03 -36.94
C SER A 28 -9.75 -35.73 -35.43
N ILE A 29 -10.71 -36.17 -34.62
CA ILE A 29 -10.77 -35.87 -33.19
C ILE A 29 -9.53 -36.40 -32.47
N GLY A 30 -8.70 -35.47 -31.96
CA GLY A 30 -7.47 -35.77 -31.19
C GLY A 30 -6.31 -36.24 -32.06
N ARG A 31 -6.42 -36.23 -33.40
CA ARG A 31 -5.42 -36.65 -34.37
C ARG A 31 -5.09 -35.51 -35.33
N ARG A 32 -4.07 -34.73 -34.96
CA ARG A 32 -3.72 -33.48 -35.63
C ARG A 32 -2.63 -33.63 -36.69
N ASP A 33 -1.94 -34.77 -36.68
CA ASP A 33 -0.85 -35.05 -37.62
C ASP A 33 -0.93 -36.49 -38.18
N CYS A 34 -0.17 -36.76 -39.20
CA CYS A 34 -0.16 -38.03 -39.90
C CYS A 34 0.22 -39.21 -38.99
N SER A 35 1.24 -39.07 -38.13
CA SER A 35 1.69 -40.14 -37.23
C SER A 35 0.62 -40.47 -36.19
N GLN A 36 -0.15 -39.50 -35.69
CA GLN A 36 -1.30 -39.74 -34.80
C GLN A 36 -2.41 -40.48 -35.53
N CYS A 37 -2.69 -40.04 -36.76
CA CYS A 37 -3.72 -40.67 -37.58
C CYS A 37 -3.41 -42.13 -37.87
N LEU A 38 -2.14 -42.42 -38.18
CA LEU A 38 -1.66 -43.76 -38.53
C LEU A 38 -1.10 -44.56 -37.34
N SER A 39 -1.51 -44.24 -36.11
CA SER A 39 -1.12 -44.95 -34.90
C SER A 39 -2.13 -46.06 -34.53
N GLU A 40 -1.75 -46.97 -33.64
CA GLU A 40 -2.61 -48.04 -33.14
C GLU A 40 -3.90 -47.53 -32.47
N LEU A 41 -3.92 -46.29 -32.00
CA LEU A 41 -5.13 -45.67 -31.45
C LEU A 41 -6.26 -45.58 -32.47
N THR A 42 -5.94 -45.58 -33.76
CA THR A 42 -6.90 -45.46 -34.86
C THR A 42 -7.56 -46.80 -35.20
N THR A 43 -6.86 -47.93 -34.97
CA THR A 43 -7.38 -49.27 -35.20
C THR A 43 -8.54 -49.64 -34.28
N ARG A 44 -8.68 -48.95 -33.15
CA ARG A 44 -9.77 -49.17 -32.16
C ARG A 44 -11.09 -48.52 -32.59
N LEU A 45 -11.10 -47.76 -33.67
CA LEU A 45 -12.33 -47.14 -34.19
C LEU A 45 -13.06 -48.11 -35.11
N PRO A 46 -14.42 -48.07 -35.16
CA PRO A 46 -15.21 -48.87 -36.08
C PRO A 46 -15.11 -48.38 -37.53
N LEU A 47 -14.38 -47.29 -37.77
CA LEU A 47 -14.18 -46.68 -39.08
C LEU A 47 -12.73 -46.87 -39.53
N GLN A 48 -12.53 -47.12 -40.83
CA GLN A 48 -11.19 -47.13 -41.44
C GLN A 48 -10.71 -45.69 -41.67
N CYS A 49 -9.99 -45.13 -40.66
CA CYS A 49 -9.38 -43.83 -40.77
C CYS A 49 -8.00 -43.94 -41.41
N GLY A 50 -7.66 -42.89 -42.16
CA GLY A 50 -6.32 -42.75 -42.79
C GLY A 50 -5.96 -41.26 -42.94
N TRP A 51 -4.75 -41.00 -43.31
CA TRP A 51 -4.25 -39.65 -43.50
C TRP A 51 -4.45 -39.19 -44.93
N CYS A 52 -5.20 -38.10 -45.11
CA CYS A 52 -5.35 -37.47 -46.39
C CYS A 52 -4.28 -36.38 -46.59
N LYS A 53 -3.30 -36.60 -47.50
CA LYS A 53 -2.20 -35.65 -47.69
C LYS A 53 -2.67 -34.30 -48.20
N ARG A 54 -3.73 -34.29 -49.06
CA ARG A 54 -4.24 -33.07 -49.65
C ARG A 54 -4.92 -32.12 -48.65
N SER A 55 -5.74 -32.65 -47.75
CA SER A 55 -6.41 -31.88 -46.71
C SER A 55 -5.57 -31.73 -45.42
N SER A 56 -4.45 -32.47 -45.31
CA SER A 56 -3.62 -32.59 -44.11
C SER A 56 -4.49 -32.92 -42.90
N SER A 57 -5.40 -33.87 -43.01
CA SER A 57 -6.35 -34.30 -42.01
C SER A 57 -6.54 -35.81 -41.94
N CYS A 58 -6.97 -36.29 -40.78
CA CYS A 58 -7.31 -37.69 -40.58
C CYS A 58 -8.76 -37.91 -40.96
N GLU A 59 -9.01 -38.69 -42.01
CA GLU A 59 -10.34 -38.85 -42.60
C GLU A 59 -10.63 -40.31 -42.99
N VAL A 60 -11.90 -40.63 -43.25
CA VAL A 60 -12.29 -41.87 -43.88
C VAL A 60 -11.98 -41.78 -45.41
N LYS A 61 -11.74 -42.90 -46.05
CA LYS A 61 -11.31 -42.94 -47.45
C LYS A 61 -12.26 -42.20 -48.41
N GLU A 62 -13.54 -42.29 -48.11
CA GLU A 62 -14.62 -41.71 -48.95
C GLU A 62 -14.62 -40.17 -48.94
N LEU A 63 -14.05 -39.55 -47.92
CA LEU A 63 -13.94 -38.08 -47.82
C LEU A 63 -12.65 -37.55 -48.42
N CYS A 64 -11.61 -38.39 -48.57
CA CYS A 64 -10.36 -38.00 -49.22
C CYS A 64 -10.47 -38.19 -50.74
N THR A 65 -10.73 -37.14 -51.47
CA THR A 65 -11.02 -37.14 -52.93
C THR A 65 -9.80 -37.37 -53.80
N SER A 66 -8.70 -37.84 -53.29
CA SER A 66 -7.41 -38.03 -54.03
C SER A 66 -6.82 -39.43 -53.77
N ASP A 67 -5.99 -39.89 -54.67
CA ASP A 67 -5.15 -41.11 -54.51
C ASP A 67 -4.08 -40.97 -53.41
N GLU A 68 -4.07 -39.86 -52.69
CA GLU A 68 -3.14 -39.52 -51.61
C GLU A 68 -3.64 -39.91 -50.21
N TRP A 69 -4.66 -40.81 -50.11
CA TRP A 69 -5.10 -41.33 -48.81
C TRP A 69 -4.20 -42.47 -48.33
N LEU A 70 -3.59 -42.29 -47.17
CA LEU A 70 -2.71 -43.27 -46.53
C LEU A 70 -3.45 -44.07 -45.49
N PRO A 71 -3.60 -45.42 -45.66
CA PRO A 71 -4.16 -46.28 -44.62
C PRO A 71 -3.18 -46.54 -43.47
N TYR A 72 -3.69 -47.02 -42.36
CA TYR A 72 -2.87 -47.38 -41.18
C TYR A 72 -1.69 -48.36 -41.53
N GLU A 73 -1.92 -49.31 -42.41
CA GLU A 73 -0.91 -50.33 -42.82
C GLU A 73 0.08 -49.83 -43.87
N THR A 74 0.04 -48.57 -44.24
CA THR A 74 0.91 -48.03 -45.29
C THR A 74 2.39 -48.13 -44.92
N THR A 75 3.22 -48.47 -45.90
CA THR A 75 4.69 -48.38 -45.84
C THR A 75 5.19 -46.98 -46.11
N GLU A 76 4.33 -46.10 -46.60
CA GLU A 76 4.67 -44.69 -46.83
C GLU A 76 4.89 -43.95 -45.50
N SER A 77 5.90 -43.06 -45.51
CA SER A 77 6.23 -42.23 -44.36
C SER A 77 5.32 -41.02 -44.25
N CYS A 78 4.97 -40.65 -43.03
CA CYS A 78 4.42 -39.32 -42.75
C CYS A 78 5.43 -38.21 -43.13
N ASP A 79 4.96 -36.95 -43.09
CA ASP A 79 5.84 -35.79 -43.25
C ASP A 79 6.97 -35.80 -42.18
N ASP A 80 7.97 -34.98 -42.40
CA ASP A 80 9.11 -34.88 -41.47
C ASP A 80 8.65 -34.47 -40.07
N PRO A 81 9.27 -34.99 -39.00
CA PRO A 81 8.98 -34.57 -37.65
C PRO A 81 9.31 -33.09 -37.46
N VAL A 82 8.53 -32.43 -36.58
CA VAL A 82 8.75 -31.02 -36.20
C VAL A 82 8.73 -30.94 -34.70
N ILE A 83 9.76 -30.38 -34.09
CA ILE A 83 9.78 -30.03 -32.66
C ILE A 83 9.17 -28.62 -32.54
N THR A 84 8.11 -28.50 -31.77
CA THR A 84 7.41 -27.24 -31.51
C THR A 84 7.77 -26.62 -30.18
N GLU A 85 8.14 -27.43 -29.20
CA GLU A 85 8.47 -26.98 -27.84
C GLU A 85 9.47 -27.93 -27.19
N VAL A 86 10.40 -27.34 -26.47
CA VAL A 86 11.35 -28.03 -25.58
C VAL A 86 11.28 -27.36 -24.21
N TRP A 87 11.20 -28.16 -23.15
CA TRP A 87 11.19 -27.63 -21.80
C TRP A 87 11.79 -28.65 -20.79
N PRO A 88 12.62 -28.15 -19.84
CA PRO A 88 13.21 -26.82 -19.73
C PRO A 88 14.25 -26.52 -20.81
N LEU A 89 14.70 -25.24 -20.93
CA LEU A 89 15.73 -24.84 -21.90
C LEU A 89 17.14 -24.81 -21.30
N SER A 90 17.27 -25.10 -20.02
CA SER A 90 18.56 -25.19 -19.33
C SER A 90 18.53 -26.29 -18.27
N GLY A 91 19.70 -26.77 -17.92
CA GLY A 91 19.88 -27.75 -16.82
C GLY A 91 21.35 -27.83 -16.41
N PRO A 92 21.63 -28.44 -15.23
CA PRO A 92 22.99 -28.58 -14.73
C PRO A 92 23.84 -29.40 -15.72
N TYR A 93 25.12 -29.04 -15.86
CA TYR A 93 26.01 -29.73 -16.77
C TYR A 93 26.30 -31.18 -16.33
N GLU A 94 26.01 -31.55 -15.08
CA GLU A 94 26.02 -32.92 -14.61
C GLU A 94 24.95 -33.80 -15.28
N GLY A 95 23.97 -33.17 -15.95
CA GLY A 95 22.88 -33.90 -16.61
C GLY A 95 21.70 -34.17 -15.69
N ASN A 96 21.03 -35.32 -15.90
CA ASN A 96 19.83 -35.75 -15.20
C ASN A 96 18.59 -34.85 -15.38
N THR A 97 18.64 -33.84 -16.22
CA THR A 97 17.47 -32.99 -16.53
C THR A 97 16.49 -33.82 -17.37
N GLU A 98 15.28 -33.99 -16.85
CA GLU A 98 14.19 -34.59 -17.60
C GLU A 98 13.60 -33.55 -18.58
N LEU A 99 13.94 -33.69 -19.84
CA LEU A 99 13.56 -32.83 -20.93
C LEU A 99 12.25 -33.29 -21.58
N LEU A 100 11.28 -32.44 -21.73
CA LEU A 100 10.06 -32.65 -22.49
C LEU A 100 10.24 -32.10 -23.90
N VAL A 101 10.09 -32.95 -24.89
CA VAL A 101 10.08 -32.58 -26.31
C VAL A 101 8.66 -32.74 -26.83
N ARG A 102 8.05 -31.68 -27.32
CA ARG A 102 6.73 -31.69 -27.97
C ARG A 102 6.88 -31.39 -29.46
N GLY A 103 5.95 -31.94 -30.23
CA GLY A 103 5.98 -31.72 -31.67
C GLY A 103 4.86 -32.39 -32.43
N ASN A 104 5.04 -32.50 -33.72
CA ASN A 104 4.16 -33.21 -34.64
C ASN A 104 4.97 -34.23 -35.43
N ASN A 105 4.37 -35.33 -35.84
CA ASN A 105 4.98 -36.43 -36.57
C ASN A 105 6.22 -37.03 -35.86
N LEU A 106 6.19 -37.06 -34.50
CA LEU A 106 7.33 -37.61 -33.72
C LEU A 106 7.41 -39.13 -33.75
N GLY A 107 6.57 -39.83 -34.49
CA GLY A 107 6.51 -41.27 -34.63
C GLY A 107 5.11 -41.84 -34.38
N LYS A 108 4.77 -42.96 -35.00
CA LYS A 108 3.52 -43.70 -34.79
C LYS A 108 3.58 -44.50 -33.48
N ARG A 109 4.78 -44.95 -33.04
CA ARG A 109 5.07 -45.72 -31.86
C ARG A 109 6.37 -45.20 -31.23
N PHE A 110 6.58 -45.48 -29.94
CA PHE A 110 7.83 -45.15 -29.26
C PHE A 110 9.06 -45.75 -29.96
N SER A 111 8.96 -46.96 -30.47
CA SER A 111 10.03 -47.66 -31.22
C SER A 111 10.45 -46.93 -32.50
N ASP A 112 9.66 -46.02 -33.02
CA ASP A 112 10.03 -45.22 -34.20
C ASP A 112 11.06 -44.12 -33.84
N ILE A 113 11.21 -43.77 -32.56
CA ILE A 113 12.22 -42.81 -32.09
C ILE A 113 13.56 -43.55 -31.94
N VAL A 114 14.54 -43.22 -32.73
CA VAL A 114 15.86 -43.83 -32.70
C VAL A 114 16.69 -43.27 -31.54
N ARG A 115 16.78 -41.97 -31.45
CA ARG A 115 17.51 -41.25 -30.40
C ARG A 115 17.11 -39.76 -30.34
N ILE A 116 17.42 -39.16 -29.20
CA ILE A 116 17.41 -37.70 -29.03
C ILE A 116 18.82 -37.29 -28.62
N GLU A 117 19.28 -36.18 -29.19
CA GLU A 117 20.53 -35.53 -28.85
C GLU A 117 20.25 -34.10 -28.37
N VAL A 118 20.97 -33.66 -27.35
CA VAL A 118 20.87 -32.33 -26.74
C VAL A 118 22.25 -31.71 -26.73
N GLY A 119 22.45 -30.66 -27.54
CA GLY A 119 23.79 -30.08 -27.74
C GLY A 119 24.83 -31.06 -28.27
N GLY A 120 24.40 -32.07 -29.05
CA GLY A 120 25.25 -33.13 -29.57
C GLY A 120 25.51 -34.30 -28.58
N LEU A 121 25.01 -34.23 -27.36
CA LEU A 121 25.10 -35.28 -26.37
C LEU A 121 23.83 -36.17 -26.34
N PRO A 122 23.95 -37.49 -26.10
CA PRO A 122 22.79 -38.35 -26.09
C PRO A 122 21.83 -38.01 -24.93
N CYS A 123 20.53 -38.13 -25.18
CA CYS A 123 19.47 -38.00 -24.17
C CYS A 123 18.75 -39.35 -24.01
N THR A 124 18.73 -39.89 -22.80
CA THR A 124 18.16 -41.21 -22.52
C THR A 124 16.63 -41.14 -22.57
N LEU A 125 16.02 -41.87 -23.51
CA LEU A 125 14.57 -41.88 -23.73
C LEU A 125 13.80 -42.52 -22.58
N ILE A 126 12.63 -41.94 -22.23
CA ILE A 126 11.71 -42.46 -21.18
C ILE A 126 10.42 -42.93 -21.88
N GLU A 127 10.32 -44.25 -22.13
CA GLU A 127 9.21 -44.88 -22.86
C GLU A 127 7.84 -44.58 -22.23
N ALA A 128 7.72 -44.69 -20.91
CA ALA A 128 6.46 -44.48 -20.17
C ALA A 128 5.88 -43.08 -20.36
N SER A 129 6.69 -42.10 -20.81
CA SER A 129 6.31 -40.70 -21.03
C SER A 129 5.86 -40.40 -22.46
N TYR A 130 5.95 -41.38 -23.36
CA TYR A 130 5.61 -41.19 -24.75
C TYR A 130 4.13 -40.99 -24.98
N SER A 131 3.75 -39.84 -25.55
CA SER A 131 2.42 -39.60 -26.05
C SER A 131 2.49 -39.57 -27.58
N VAL A 132 1.77 -40.48 -28.21
CA VAL A 132 1.86 -40.75 -29.65
C VAL A 132 1.95 -39.50 -30.48
N SER A 133 3.11 -39.34 -31.16
CA SER A 133 3.43 -38.20 -32.04
C SER A 133 3.43 -36.81 -31.38
N LYS A 134 2.94 -36.67 -30.13
CA LYS A 134 2.76 -35.36 -29.46
C LYS A 134 3.94 -34.98 -28.60
N SER A 135 4.46 -35.92 -27.82
CA SER A 135 5.54 -35.63 -26.89
C SER A 135 6.32 -36.87 -26.49
N VAL A 136 7.55 -36.67 -26.15
CA VAL A 136 8.44 -37.65 -25.54
C VAL A 136 9.29 -36.95 -24.48
N ARG A 137 9.72 -37.69 -23.48
CA ARG A 137 10.70 -37.21 -22.50
C ARG A 137 11.98 -38.01 -22.60
N CYS A 138 13.08 -37.34 -22.30
CA CYS A 138 14.35 -37.96 -22.16
C CYS A 138 15.14 -37.31 -21.01
N THR A 139 16.10 -38.03 -20.46
CA THR A 139 17.01 -37.54 -19.41
C THR A 139 18.34 -37.20 -20.03
N THR A 140 18.81 -35.97 -19.84
CA THR A 140 20.09 -35.48 -20.36
C THR A 140 21.27 -36.23 -19.69
N THR A 141 22.32 -36.50 -20.47
CA THR A 141 23.58 -37.02 -19.95
C THR A 141 24.50 -35.87 -19.52
N LYS A 142 25.54 -36.19 -18.75
CA LYS A 142 26.56 -35.25 -18.30
C LYS A 142 27.30 -34.63 -19.49
N SER A 143 27.53 -33.32 -19.42
CA SER A 143 28.47 -32.59 -20.28
C SER A 143 29.86 -32.53 -19.64
N GLU A 144 30.93 -32.58 -20.43
CA GLU A 144 32.32 -32.49 -19.94
C GLU A 144 32.63 -31.09 -19.39
N VAL A 145 31.94 -30.04 -19.89
CA VAL A 145 32.14 -28.65 -19.53
C VAL A 145 30.80 -27.96 -19.40
N PRO A 146 30.67 -26.94 -18.50
CA PRO A 146 29.50 -26.09 -18.44
C PRO A 146 29.39 -25.17 -19.68
N ASN A 147 28.21 -24.53 -19.81
CA ASN A 147 27.87 -23.55 -20.83
C ASN A 147 27.91 -24.09 -22.28
N VAL A 148 27.68 -25.39 -22.46
CA VAL A 148 27.44 -25.99 -23.77
C VAL A 148 26.04 -25.66 -24.23
N LEU A 149 25.94 -24.97 -25.34
CA LEU A 149 24.68 -24.57 -25.98
C LEU A 149 24.47 -25.40 -27.26
N GLY A 150 23.28 -25.88 -27.47
CA GLY A 150 22.93 -26.57 -28.69
C GLY A 150 21.48 -27.00 -28.79
N ASN A 151 21.07 -27.25 -30.05
CA ASN A 151 19.71 -27.67 -30.32
C ASN A 151 19.42 -29.06 -29.78
N VAL A 152 18.14 -29.30 -29.55
CA VAL A 152 17.58 -30.64 -29.33
C VAL A 152 17.28 -31.24 -30.72
N VAL A 153 17.88 -32.39 -31.01
CA VAL A 153 17.69 -33.10 -32.29
C VAL A 153 17.05 -34.46 -32.01
N LEU A 154 15.86 -34.65 -32.57
CA LEU A 154 15.15 -35.92 -32.52
C LEU A 154 15.36 -36.66 -33.85
N HIS A 155 15.79 -37.91 -33.77
CA HIS A 155 15.96 -38.83 -34.91
C HIS A 155 14.91 -39.94 -34.84
N ILE A 156 14.18 -40.10 -35.93
CA ILE A 156 13.22 -41.21 -36.11
C ILE A 156 13.68 -42.17 -37.22
N ILE A 157 12.99 -43.30 -37.30
CA ILE A 157 13.20 -44.26 -38.37
C ILE A 157 13.15 -43.59 -39.75
N GLN A 158 13.71 -44.26 -40.79
CA GLN A 158 13.81 -43.80 -42.17
C GLN A 158 14.71 -42.55 -42.32
N ALA A 159 15.71 -42.39 -41.41
CA ALA A 159 16.68 -41.29 -41.44
C ALA A 159 16.09 -39.87 -41.37
N LYS A 160 14.87 -39.73 -40.85
CA LYS A 160 14.24 -38.42 -40.62
C LYS A 160 14.66 -37.83 -39.28
N SER A 161 14.76 -36.52 -39.24
CA SER A 161 15.12 -35.83 -38.01
C SER A 161 14.42 -34.47 -37.89
N ALA A 162 14.21 -34.04 -36.64
CA ALA A 162 13.74 -32.70 -36.31
C ALA A 162 14.75 -32.02 -35.40
N ARG A 163 14.89 -30.71 -35.56
CA ARG A 163 15.72 -29.86 -34.72
C ARG A 163 14.85 -28.81 -34.03
N SER A 164 15.12 -28.55 -32.75
CA SER A 164 14.45 -27.47 -32.05
C SER A 164 14.84 -26.09 -32.58
N SER A 165 13.92 -25.13 -32.52
CA SER A 165 14.19 -23.73 -32.83
C SER A 165 14.93 -23.02 -31.70
N GLN A 166 14.80 -23.52 -30.48
CA GLN A 166 15.47 -23.01 -29.28
C GLN A 166 16.58 -23.98 -28.87
N ASP A 167 17.68 -23.40 -28.39
CA ASP A 167 18.80 -24.18 -27.86
C ASP A 167 18.55 -24.56 -26.38
N PHE A 168 19.11 -25.69 -25.98
CA PHE A 168 19.27 -26.07 -24.61
C PHE A 168 20.67 -25.71 -24.13
N THR A 169 20.77 -25.20 -22.87
CA THR A 169 22.05 -24.82 -22.28
C THR A 169 22.38 -25.69 -21.09
N TYR A 170 23.52 -26.35 -21.11
CA TYR A 170 24.13 -26.99 -19.95
C TYR A 170 24.81 -25.92 -19.12
N THR A 171 24.30 -25.64 -17.91
CA THR A 171 24.79 -24.55 -17.05
C THR A 171 25.48 -25.09 -15.80
N ASP A 172 26.21 -24.24 -15.10
CA ASP A 172 26.71 -24.48 -13.75
C ASP A 172 25.98 -23.52 -12.79
N PRO A 173 24.84 -23.91 -12.20
CA PRO A 173 24.12 -23.07 -11.26
C PRO A 173 25.01 -22.71 -10.07
N THR A 174 25.00 -21.44 -9.66
CA THR A 174 25.74 -20.97 -8.48
C THR A 174 24.87 -20.15 -7.58
N ILE A 175 25.05 -20.28 -6.27
CA ILE A 175 24.36 -19.48 -5.25
C ILE A 175 25.30 -18.37 -4.80
N HIS A 176 24.88 -17.13 -4.89
CA HIS A 176 25.66 -15.98 -4.44
C HIS A 176 25.30 -15.55 -3.03
N ASP A 177 24.01 -15.39 -2.75
CA ASP A 177 23.52 -14.95 -1.45
C ASP A 177 22.06 -15.35 -1.24
N PHE A 178 21.58 -15.18 -0.01
CA PHE A 178 20.16 -15.27 0.30
C PHE A 178 19.76 -14.32 1.44
N THR A 179 18.56 -13.83 1.39
CA THR A 179 18.01 -12.89 2.36
C THR A 179 16.51 -13.12 2.60
N PRO A 180 16.04 -13.02 3.87
CA PRO A 180 16.79 -12.76 5.09
C PRO A 180 17.61 -13.99 5.54
N GLN A 181 18.52 -13.76 6.50
CA GLN A 181 19.34 -14.81 7.12
C GLN A 181 18.83 -15.19 8.52
N VAL A 182 17.62 -14.76 8.88
CA VAL A 182 16.99 -15.05 10.17
C VAL A 182 15.50 -15.24 9.97
N GLY A 183 14.91 -16.15 10.73
CA GLY A 183 13.48 -16.41 10.76
C GLY A 183 13.05 -17.19 12.00
N PRO A 184 11.74 -17.24 12.30
CA PRO A 184 11.21 -18.00 13.42
C PRO A 184 11.36 -19.52 13.20
N LYS A 185 11.44 -20.27 14.29
CA LYS A 185 11.49 -21.75 14.22
C LYS A 185 10.21 -22.37 13.64
N SER A 186 9.07 -21.70 13.75
CA SER A 186 7.83 -22.10 13.07
C SER A 186 7.91 -22.02 11.55
N GLY A 187 8.96 -21.43 10.99
CA GLY A 187 9.18 -21.31 9.55
C GLY A 187 8.28 -20.26 8.89
N GLY A 188 8.02 -20.44 7.59
CA GLY A 188 7.19 -19.53 6.80
C GLY A 188 7.91 -18.29 6.28
N THR A 189 9.17 -18.09 6.67
CA THR A 189 9.98 -16.97 6.19
C THR A 189 10.23 -17.10 4.70
N THR A 190 9.88 -16.06 3.93
CA THR A 190 10.14 -16.01 2.50
C THR A 190 11.59 -15.61 2.25
N VAL A 191 12.41 -16.57 1.89
CA VAL A 191 13.82 -16.37 1.55
C VAL A 191 13.97 -16.13 0.07
N THR A 192 14.62 -15.02 -0.30
CA THR A 192 15.03 -14.71 -1.67
C THR A 192 16.48 -15.19 -1.84
N ILE A 193 16.69 -16.11 -2.76
CA ILE A 193 18.00 -16.66 -3.10
C ILE A 193 18.44 -16.02 -4.40
N THR A 194 19.68 -15.54 -4.46
CA THR A 194 20.30 -14.93 -5.65
C THR A 194 21.50 -15.72 -6.11
N GLY A 195 21.71 -15.78 -7.42
CA GLY A 195 22.79 -16.55 -8.01
C GLY A 195 22.86 -16.40 -9.51
N GLU A 196 23.49 -17.35 -10.20
CA GLU A 196 23.48 -17.47 -11.64
C GLU A 196 22.91 -18.82 -12.03
N PHE A 197 22.07 -18.84 -13.05
CA PHE A 197 21.39 -20.04 -13.56
C PHE A 197 20.60 -20.82 -12.50
N ILE A 198 20.09 -20.12 -11.47
CA ILE A 198 19.42 -20.76 -10.33
C ILE A 198 18.01 -21.26 -10.64
N ASP A 199 17.51 -21.04 -11.85
CA ASP A 199 16.28 -21.59 -12.40
C ASP A 199 16.53 -22.77 -13.36
N ALA A 200 17.79 -23.18 -13.55
CA ALA A 200 18.19 -24.23 -14.48
C ALA A 200 17.74 -25.61 -14.01
N GLY A 201 17.05 -26.31 -14.89
CA GLY A 201 16.56 -27.67 -14.65
C GLY A 201 15.05 -27.74 -14.43
N ARG A 202 14.59 -28.95 -14.26
CA ARG A 202 13.18 -29.26 -14.07
C ARG A 202 12.80 -29.37 -12.58
N ASN A 203 13.57 -30.15 -11.84
CA ASN A 203 13.35 -30.40 -10.41
C ASN A 203 14.39 -29.65 -9.59
N ILE A 204 13.99 -28.46 -9.13
CA ILE A 204 14.83 -27.61 -8.31
C ILE A 204 14.25 -27.59 -6.90
N THR A 205 15.09 -27.92 -5.93
CA THR A 205 14.73 -27.91 -4.51
C THR A 205 15.78 -27.15 -3.71
N ALA A 206 15.33 -26.51 -2.61
CA ALA A 206 16.22 -25.86 -1.66
C ALA A 206 15.95 -26.41 -0.26
N ASN A 207 16.98 -26.48 0.56
CA ASN A 207 16.85 -26.85 1.95
C ASN A 207 17.92 -26.17 2.82
N PHE A 208 17.60 -26.06 4.10
CA PHE A 208 18.50 -25.58 5.15
C PHE A 208 18.86 -26.76 6.06
N ASP A 209 20.04 -27.35 5.85
CA ASP A 209 20.51 -28.57 6.57
C ASP A 209 19.45 -29.68 6.60
N GLY A 210 18.80 -29.94 5.46
CA GLY A 210 17.77 -30.99 5.31
C GLY A 210 16.33 -30.52 5.57
N PHE A 211 16.11 -29.34 6.16
CA PHE A 211 14.79 -28.76 6.30
C PHE A 211 14.39 -28.04 4.99
N ALA A 212 13.29 -28.49 4.39
CA ALA A 212 12.88 -27.99 3.08
C ALA A 212 12.59 -26.48 3.10
N CYS A 213 13.08 -25.79 2.07
CA CYS A 213 12.61 -24.46 1.72
C CYS A 213 11.65 -24.60 0.52
N LEU A 214 10.36 -24.44 0.77
CA LEU A 214 9.29 -24.74 -0.19
C LEU A 214 9.24 -23.69 -1.29
N MET A 215 9.43 -24.12 -2.53
CA MET A 215 9.37 -23.30 -3.72
C MET A 215 8.08 -23.56 -4.51
N LYS A 216 7.41 -22.51 -4.98
CA LYS A 216 6.23 -22.60 -5.84
C LYS A 216 6.46 -21.80 -7.11
N ARG A 217 6.86 -22.47 -8.18
CA ARG A 217 7.22 -21.87 -9.47
C ARG A 217 6.13 -20.96 -10.06
N GLU A 218 4.86 -21.26 -9.81
CA GLU A 218 3.73 -20.49 -10.35
C GLU A 218 3.36 -19.24 -9.52
N GLN A 219 3.80 -19.16 -8.27
CA GLN A 219 3.41 -18.12 -7.30
C GLN A 219 4.57 -17.23 -6.86
N ASP A 220 5.81 -17.69 -7.04
CA ASP A 220 7.02 -17.03 -6.56
C ASP A 220 7.82 -16.40 -7.70
N VAL A 221 8.73 -15.47 -7.35
CA VAL A 221 9.74 -14.97 -8.28
C VAL A 221 10.63 -16.12 -8.69
N TRP A 222 10.73 -16.36 -10.00
CA TRP A 222 11.47 -17.47 -10.56
C TRP A 222 12.13 -17.04 -11.87
N ASN A 223 13.42 -16.80 -11.83
CA ASN A 223 14.21 -16.44 -13.01
C ASN A 223 15.68 -16.87 -12.83
N GLU A 224 16.49 -16.68 -13.85
CA GLU A 224 17.88 -17.09 -13.92
C GLU A 224 18.75 -16.62 -12.74
N THR A 225 18.42 -15.46 -12.14
CA THR A 225 19.24 -14.85 -11.08
C THR A 225 18.58 -14.85 -9.71
N THR A 226 17.28 -15.14 -9.64
CA THR A 226 16.52 -15.00 -8.39
C THR A 226 15.42 -16.04 -8.29
N VAL A 227 15.39 -16.75 -7.16
CA VAL A 227 14.28 -17.63 -6.78
C VAL A 227 13.86 -17.35 -5.35
N ARG A 228 12.61 -17.65 -5.02
CA ARG A 228 12.07 -17.51 -3.67
C ARG A 228 11.58 -18.85 -3.14
N CYS A 229 11.75 -19.05 -1.84
CA CYS A 229 11.20 -20.20 -1.15
C CYS A 229 10.73 -19.81 0.25
N LYS A 230 9.84 -20.62 0.83
CA LYS A 230 9.40 -20.47 2.23
C LYS A 230 10.02 -21.56 3.10
N THR A 231 10.65 -21.15 4.19
CA THR A 231 11.26 -22.06 5.16
C THR A 231 10.20 -22.94 5.82
N SER A 232 10.51 -24.22 6.02
CA SER A 232 9.70 -25.11 6.85
C SER A 232 10.01 -24.91 8.34
N SER A 233 9.13 -25.41 9.20
CA SER A 233 9.32 -25.39 10.65
C SER A 233 10.44 -26.31 11.10
N VAL A 234 11.07 -25.96 12.22
CA VAL A 234 12.08 -26.75 12.93
C VAL A 234 11.71 -26.86 14.42
N ASN A 235 12.13 -27.93 15.08
CA ASN A 235 11.78 -28.12 16.48
C ASN A 235 12.62 -27.28 17.45
N THR A 236 13.82 -26.91 17.06
CA THR A 236 14.79 -26.19 17.92
C THR A 236 15.47 -25.07 17.14
N THR A 237 15.89 -24.04 17.87
CA THR A 237 16.71 -22.98 17.29
C THR A 237 18.05 -23.52 16.82
N SER A 238 18.45 -23.17 15.60
CA SER A 238 19.68 -23.64 14.97
C SER A 238 20.18 -22.66 13.93
N SER A 239 21.43 -22.86 13.50
CA SER A 239 21.95 -22.19 12.31
C SER A 239 22.13 -23.25 11.23
N ALA A 240 21.57 -23.03 10.06
CA ALA A 240 21.49 -24.00 8.98
C ALA A 240 22.10 -23.44 7.68
N LYS A 241 22.81 -24.27 6.93
CA LYS A 241 23.38 -23.91 5.62
C LYS A 241 22.36 -24.16 4.53
N LEU A 242 22.29 -23.22 3.59
CA LEU A 242 21.47 -23.39 2.39
C LEU A 242 22.17 -24.33 1.40
N SER A 243 21.47 -25.36 0.96
CA SER A 243 21.78 -26.13 -0.23
C SER A 243 20.61 -26.11 -1.21
N MET A 244 20.95 -26.12 -2.51
CA MET A 244 19.98 -26.28 -3.58
C MET A 244 20.36 -27.49 -4.43
N HIS A 245 19.36 -28.20 -4.92
CA HIS A 245 19.56 -29.34 -5.84
C HIS A 245 18.87 -28.98 -7.17
N PHE A 246 19.63 -29.15 -8.23
CA PHE A 246 19.24 -28.92 -9.62
C PHE A 246 19.26 -30.25 -10.36
N ASP A 247 18.10 -30.88 -10.52
CA ASP A 247 17.99 -32.24 -11.11
C ASP A 247 18.96 -33.26 -10.49
N GLY A 248 19.27 -33.12 -9.20
CA GLY A 248 20.18 -33.97 -8.42
C GLY A 248 21.59 -33.41 -8.24
N ALA A 249 22.01 -32.39 -8.98
CA ALA A 249 23.27 -31.69 -8.75
C ALA A 249 23.15 -30.75 -7.55
N GLU A 250 23.97 -30.91 -6.52
CA GLU A 250 23.95 -30.09 -5.31
C GLU A 250 24.83 -28.86 -5.45
N ARG A 251 24.34 -27.73 -4.97
CA ARG A 251 25.08 -26.45 -4.83
C ARG A 251 24.87 -25.91 -3.43
N LEU A 252 25.96 -25.49 -2.78
CA LEU A 252 25.95 -24.92 -1.44
C LEU A 252 26.07 -23.40 -1.53
N ALA A 253 25.41 -22.70 -0.60
CA ALA A 253 25.65 -21.28 -0.42
C ALA A 253 27.10 -21.02 0.01
N PRO A 254 27.67 -19.84 -0.27
CA PRO A 254 29.03 -19.48 0.11
C PRO A 254 29.27 -19.65 1.61
N ASP A 255 30.51 -20.01 1.98
CA ASP A 255 30.91 -20.19 3.37
C ASP A 255 30.63 -18.93 4.21
N GLY A 256 30.17 -19.16 5.44
CA GLY A 256 29.80 -18.12 6.39
C GLY A 256 28.37 -17.59 6.25
N LYS A 257 27.65 -17.96 5.18
CA LYS A 257 26.23 -17.65 5.01
C LYS A 257 25.37 -18.75 5.63
N VAL A 258 24.71 -18.42 6.72
CA VAL A 258 23.81 -19.36 7.43
C VAL A 258 22.47 -18.70 7.71
N PHE A 259 21.41 -19.47 7.62
CA PHE A 259 20.09 -19.08 8.07
C PHE A 259 19.94 -19.44 9.55
N LYS A 260 19.56 -18.47 10.37
CA LYS A 260 19.40 -18.67 11.81
C LYS A 260 17.91 -18.80 12.14
N TYR A 261 17.51 -20.00 12.54
CA TYR A 261 16.20 -20.24 13.16
C TYR A 261 16.23 -19.74 14.60
N THR A 262 15.36 -18.80 14.93
CA THR A 262 15.22 -18.20 16.27
C THR A 262 13.96 -18.70 16.96
N GLU A 263 13.82 -18.39 18.25
CA GLU A 263 12.52 -18.55 18.92
C GLU A 263 11.45 -17.73 18.18
N ASP A 264 10.22 -18.23 18.26
CA ASP A 264 9.09 -17.55 17.67
C ASP A 264 8.84 -16.21 18.36
N PRO A 265 8.35 -15.19 17.63
CA PRO A 265 7.95 -13.94 18.23
C PRO A 265 6.83 -14.16 19.24
N THR A 266 6.77 -13.28 20.24
CA THR A 266 5.65 -13.23 21.18
C THR A 266 5.13 -11.82 21.28
N VAL A 267 3.83 -11.67 21.46
CA VAL A 267 3.17 -10.39 21.74
C VAL A 267 2.79 -10.34 23.21
N LYS A 268 3.22 -9.29 23.92
CA LYS A 268 2.95 -9.08 25.35
C LYS A 268 1.84 -8.09 25.58
N SER A 269 1.80 -7.02 24.82
CA SER A 269 0.77 -5.99 24.96
C SER A 269 0.54 -5.25 23.63
N ILE A 270 -0.69 -4.76 23.48
CA ILE A 270 -1.15 -3.91 22.40
C ILE A 270 -1.74 -2.66 23.05
N ASN A 271 -1.32 -1.49 22.63
CA ASN A 271 -1.84 -0.23 23.16
C ASN A 271 -2.07 0.75 22.00
N PRO A 272 -3.29 1.33 21.94
CA PRO A 272 -4.44 1.18 22.81
C PRO A 272 -5.13 -0.20 22.69
N SER A 273 -6.17 -0.46 23.52
CA SER A 273 -6.91 -1.74 23.57
C SER A 273 -8.26 -1.69 22.83
N ARG A 274 -8.56 -0.62 22.10
CA ARG A 274 -9.81 -0.47 21.34
C ARG A 274 -9.53 -0.06 19.91
N SER A 275 -10.31 -0.58 18.97
CA SER A 275 -10.28 -0.20 17.56
C SER A 275 -11.65 0.25 17.08
N MET A 276 -11.68 1.09 16.06
CA MET A 276 -12.90 1.38 15.30
C MET A 276 -13.07 0.37 14.16
N GLN A 277 -14.30 0.17 13.71
CA GLN A 277 -14.66 -0.76 12.64
C GLN A 277 -13.96 -0.43 11.32
N SER A 278 -13.87 0.83 10.96
CA SER A 278 -13.17 1.28 9.74
C SER A 278 -11.66 1.06 9.77
N GLY A 279 -11.08 0.78 10.95
CA GLY A 279 -9.64 0.52 11.11
C GLY A 279 -8.76 1.75 10.92
N GLY A 280 -7.47 1.49 10.66
CA GLY A 280 -6.49 2.54 10.42
C GLY A 280 -5.96 3.22 11.68
N ARG A 281 -6.39 2.80 12.87
CA ARG A 281 -5.83 3.27 14.13
C ARG A 281 -4.43 2.71 14.33
N GLN A 282 -3.53 3.53 14.87
CA GLN A 282 -2.15 3.15 15.14
C GLN A 282 -2.02 2.49 16.53
N TYR A 283 -1.28 1.38 16.57
CA TYR A 283 -1.04 0.58 17.77
C TYR A 283 0.43 0.43 18.05
N ASN A 284 0.79 0.61 19.31
CA ASN A 284 2.10 0.26 19.84
C ASN A 284 2.04 -1.18 20.37
N VAL A 285 2.82 -2.05 19.75
CA VAL A 285 2.86 -3.47 20.07
C VAL A 285 4.21 -3.79 20.71
N THR A 286 4.18 -4.40 21.91
CA THR A 286 5.38 -4.85 22.60
C THR A 286 5.43 -6.37 22.66
N GLY A 287 6.64 -6.93 22.60
CA GLY A 287 6.81 -8.37 22.59
C GLY A 287 8.27 -8.79 22.51
N THR A 288 8.55 -9.86 21.74
CA THR A 288 9.91 -10.35 21.50
C THR A 288 10.08 -10.79 20.05
N MET A 289 11.32 -10.80 19.58
CA MET A 289 11.74 -11.37 18.28
C MET A 289 11.07 -10.78 17.03
N PHE A 290 10.55 -9.55 17.10
CA PHE A 290 9.86 -8.91 15.96
C PHE A 290 10.78 -8.69 14.74
N THR A 291 12.08 -8.58 14.94
CA THR A 291 13.05 -8.44 13.83
C THR A 291 13.37 -9.75 13.12
N ALA A 292 12.88 -10.89 13.64
CA ALA A 292 13.08 -12.19 13.03
C ALA A 292 12.00 -12.55 12.00
N VAL A 293 10.92 -11.78 11.92
CA VAL A 293 9.81 -12.02 10.99
C VAL A 293 9.75 -10.96 9.90
N GLN A 294 9.16 -11.34 8.78
CA GLN A 294 8.94 -10.46 7.64
C GLN A 294 7.51 -9.96 7.62
N GLU A 295 7.33 -8.68 7.30
CA GLU A 295 6.03 -8.06 7.08
C GLU A 295 4.95 -8.45 8.12
N PRO A 296 5.22 -8.33 9.44
CA PRO A 296 4.21 -8.62 10.43
C PRO A 296 2.96 -7.78 10.17
N ARG A 297 1.76 -8.37 10.28
CA ARG A 297 0.48 -7.70 10.01
C ARG A 297 -0.49 -7.98 11.14
N MET A 298 -1.15 -6.92 11.62
CA MET A 298 -2.23 -7.06 12.59
C MET A 298 -3.46 -7.67 11.91
N VAL A 299 -4.12 -8.61 12.56
CA VAL A 299 -5.33 -9.25 12.06
C VAL A 299 -6.44 -9.20 13.08
N PHE A 300 -7.68 -9.10 12.58
CA PHE A 300 -8.88 -9.37 13.36
C PHE A 300 -9.52 -10.62 12.80
N SER A 301 -9.83 -11.59 13.67
CA SER A 301 -10.42 -12.86 13.27
C SER A 301 -11.71 -13.12 14.03
N SER A 302 -12.71 -13.62 13.32
CA SER A 302 -13.94 -14.22 13.84
C SER A 302 -13.97 -15.71 13.47
N GLU A 303 -15.05 -16.41 13.80
CA GLU A 303 -15.20 -17.83 13.43
C GLU A 303 -15.14 -18.02 11.89
N ASP A 304 -15.67 -17.08 11.10
CA ASP A 304 -15.84 -17.24 9.65
C ASP A 304 -14.87 -16.37 8.81
N GLU A 305 -14.30 -15.28 9.36
CA GLU A 305 -13.58 -14.27 8.57
C GLU A 305 -12.30 -13.80 9.27
N ILE A 306 -11.28 -13.51 8.45
CA ILE A 306 -10.00 -12.93 8.89
C ILE A 306 -9.76 -11.63 8.10
N PHE A 307 -9.63 -10.52 8.81
CA PHE A 307 -9.32 -9.20 8.26
C PHE A 307 -7.84 -8.90 8.51
N VAL A 308 -7.10 -8.69 7.44
CA VAL A 308 -5.63 -8.50 7.48
C VAL A 308 -5.31 -7.03 7.26
N GLY A 309 -4.57 -6.44 8.20
CA GLY A 309 -4.06 -5.08 8.12
C GLY A 309 -2.86 -4.93 7.20
N ARG A 310 -2.35 -3.70 7.11
CA ARG A 310 -1.10 -3.40 6.43
C ARG A 310 0.08 -3.95 7.23
N SER A 311 1.26 -4.05 6.57
CA SER A 311 2.50 -4.44 7.25
C SER A 311 2.81 -3.45 8.39
N CYS A 312 3.12 -3.99 9.56
CA CYS A 312 3.56 -3.23 10.73
C CYS A 312 4.97 -2.70 10.52
N GLN A 313 5.27 -1.56 11.11
CA GLN A 313 6.63 -1.02 11.12
C GLN A 313 7.39 -1.52 12.36
N VAL A 314 8.40 -2.36 12.14
CA VAL A 314 9.25 -2.91 13.20
C VAL A 314 10.38 -1.94 13.50
N TYR A 315 10.48 -1.46 14.75
CA TYR A 315 11.54 -0.55 15.20
C TYR A 315 12.63 -1.27 15.97
N SER A 316 12.30 -2.34 16.66
CA SER A 316 13.25 -3.12 17.44
C SER A 316 12.80 -4.57 17.61
N GLN A 317 13.64 -5.39 18.21
CA GLN A 317 13.30 -6.77 18.55
C GLN A 317 12.06 -6.90 19.46
N SER A 318 11.72 -5.83 20.21
CA SER A 318 10.64 -5.84 21.20
C SER A 318 9.53 -4.82 20.97
N PHE A 319 9.62 -4.03 19.91
CA PHE A 319 8.65 -2.96 19.64
C PHE A 319 8.38 -2.80 18.14
N MET A 320 7.08 -2.74 17.81
CA MET A 320 6.58 -2.41 16.47
C MET A 320 5.32 -1.56 16.55
N GLN A 321 5.01 -0.87 15.46
CA GLN A 321 3.77 -0.11 15.27
C GLN A 321 2.95 -0.72 14.14
N CYS A 322 1.65 -0.88 14.38
CA CYS A 322 0.72 -1.46 13.42
C CYS A 322 -0.49 -0.56 13.22
N LEU A 323 -1.08 -0.61 12.04
CA LEU A 323 -2.39 -0.03 11.78
C LEU A 323 -3.44 -1.15 11.83
N SER A 324 -4.56 -0.91 12.53
CA SER A 324 -5.65 -1.88 12.58
C SER A 324 -6.24 -2.14 11.19
N PRO A 325 -6.62 -3.38 10.89
CA PRO A 325 -7.42 -3.68 9.71
C PRO A 325 -8.82 -3.05 9.82
N ALA A 326 -9.46 -2.84 8.67
CA ALA A 326 -10.87 -2.50 8.61
C ALA A 326 -11.71 -3.78 8.59
N VAL A 327 -12.83 -3.77 9.30
CA VAL A 327 -13.79 -4.87 9.34
C VAL A 327 -14.98 -4.51 8.45
N TYR A 328 -15.07 -5.13 7.28
CA TYR A 328 -16.17 -4.95 6.35
C TYR A 328 -17.05 -6.21 6.34
N SER A 329 -17.98 -6.32 7.26
CA SER A 329 -18.96 -7.41 7.22
C SER A 329 -20.33 -6.87 6.86
N GLY A 330 -20.88 -7.32 5.73
CA GLY A 330 -22.24 -7.00 5.30
C GLY A 330 -23.34 -7.60 6.19
N SER A 331 -22.96 -8.44 7.16
CA SER A 331 -23.87 -9.14 8.10
C SER A 331 -23.98 -8.45 9.46
N LEU A 332 -23.18 -7.42 9.74
CA LEU A 332 -23.02 -6.84 11.10
C LEU A 332 -23.85 -5.58 11.35
N ALA A 333 -24.91 -5.35 10.62
CA ALA A 333 -25.84 -4.29 10.99
C ALA A 333 -26.56 -4.65 12.30
N GLY A 334 -25.98 -4.26 13.44
CA GLY A 334 -26.62 -4.29 14.76
C GLY A 334 -26.17 -5.33 15.77
N SER A 335 -25.10 -6.09 15.53
CA SER A 335 -24.50 -6.99 16.52
C SER A 335 -23.28 -6.35 17.18
N GLU A 336 -23.12 -6.55 18.48
CA GLU A 336 -21.93 -6.17 19.22
C GLU A 336 -20.70 -6.86 18.61
N TYR A 337 -19.64 -6.09 18.32
CA TYR A 337 -18.39 -6.55 17.72
C TYR A 337 -17.50 -7.37 18.68
N ASN A 338 -18.11 -8.04 19.66
CA ASN A 338 -17.41 -8.77 20.73
C ASN A 338 -16.86 -10.12 20.28
N ASP A 339 -17.20 -10.58 19.05
CA ASP A 339 -16.80 -11.90 18.55
C ASP A 339 -15.46 -11.89 17.78
N PHE A 340 -14.79 -10.72 17.70
CA PHE A 340 -13.48 -10.62 17.06
C PHE A 340 -12.35 -10.74 18.06
N THR A 341 -11.39 -11.58 17.75
CA THR A 341 -10.11 -11.66 18.45
C THR A 341 -9.04 -10.91 17.66
N VAL A 342 -8.12 -10.27 18.39
CA VAL A 342 -6.95 -9.64 17.80
C VAL A 342 -5.81 -10.63 17.68
N GLY A 343 -5.05 -10.55 16.59
CA GLY A 343 -3.88 -11.38 16.38
C GLY A 343 -2.88 -10.74 15.42
N PHE A 344 -1.87 -11.51 15.05
CA PHE A 344 -0.83 -11.10 14.11
C PHE A 344 -0.49 -12.22 13.15
N LEU A 345 -0.37 -11.88 11.88
CA LEU A 345 0.22 -12.73 10.86
C LEU A 345 1.73 -12.45 10.83
N MET A 346 2.52 -13.41 11.29
CA MET A 346 3.98 -13.33 11.38
C MET A 346 4.58 -14.62 10.87
N ASP A 347 5.03 -14.62 9.60
CA ASP A 347 5.52 -15.83 8.92
C ASP A 347 4.53 -17.02 9.09
N ALA A 348 4.94 -18.17 9.65
CA ALA A 348 4.06 -19.31 9.92
C ALA A 348 3.78 -19.53 11.42
N VAL A 349 3.85 -18.48 12.23
CA VAL A 349 3.59 -18.57 13.69
C VAL A 349 2.08 -18.54 13.94
N GLU A 350 1.47 -19.72 14.07
CA GLU A 350 0.02 -19.88 14.23
C GLU A 350 -0.51 -19.36 15.58
N ASP A 351 0.27 -19.51 16.66
CA ASP A 351 -0.10 -19.09 18.02
C ASP A 351 -0.38 -17.58 18.14
N LEU A 352 0.07 -16.78 17.17
CA LEU A 352 -0.16 -15.33 17.15
C LEU A 352 -1.40 -14.93 16.36
N LEU A 353 -2.08 -15.82 15.67
CA LEU A 353 -3.27 -15.49 14.87
C LEU A 353 -4.46 -15.10 15.74
N GLN A 354 -4.53 -15.60 16.96
CA GLN A 354 -5.57 -15.29 17.93
C GLN A 354 -4.93 -15.14 19.32
N LEU A 355 -5.00 -13.93 19.85
CA LEU A 355 -4.42 -13.61 21.17
C LEU A 355 -5.54 -13.44 22.18
N ASP A 356 -5.36 -14.02 23.36
CA ASP A 356 -6.23 -13.79 24.51
C ASP A 356 -5.82 -12.48 25.20
N LEU A 357 -6.22 -11.37 24.59
CA LEU A 357 -5.97 -10.02 25.09
C LEU A 357 -7.31 -9.27 25.20
N ASP A 358 -7.43 -8.42 26.23
CA ASP A 358 -8.57 -7.51 26.37
C ASP A 358 -8.52 -6.44 25.27
N PHE A 359 -9.16 -6.75 24.14
CA PHE A 359 -9.23 -5.91 22.97
C PHE A 359 -10.64 -5.85 22.41
N THR A 360 -11.14 -4.65 22.14
CA THR A 360 -12.52 -4.44 21.70
C THR A 360 -12.56 -3.67 20.39
N ILE A 361 -13.40 -4.12 19.45
CA ILE A 361 -13.76 -3.36 18.26
C ILE A 361 -15.10 -2.68 18.51
N VAL A 362 -15.17 -1.37 18.28
CA VAL A 362 -16.38 -0.56 18.46
C VAL A 362 -16.82 0.08 17.14
N SER A 363 -18.05 0.56 17.09
CA SER A 363 -18.58 1.28 15.94
C SER A 363 -17.74 2.53 15.62
N ASP A 364 -17.79 2.92 14.37
CA ASP A 364 -17.12 4.14 13.92
C ASP A 364 -17.75 5.39 14.54
N PRO A 365 -16.95 6.42 14.84
CA PRO A 365 -17.47 7.71 15.28
C PRO A 365 -18.33 8.36 14.19
N VAL A 366 -19.46 8.93 14.57
CA VAL A 366 -20.36 9.63 13.63
C VAL A 366 -20.19 11.12 13.80
N TYR A 367 -19.70 11.81 12.79
CA TYR A 367 -19.60 13.26 12.74
C TYR A 367 -20.77 13.82 11.91
N TYR A 368 -21.46 14.83 12.47
CA TYR A 368 -22.60 15.46 11.81
C TYR A 368 -22.15 16.61 10.92
N GLU A 369 -22.73 16.67 9.73
CA GLU A 369 -22.56 17.84 8.85
C GLU A 369 -23.11 19.11 9.51
N PHE A 370 -22.61 20.26 9.10
CA PHE A 370 -23.13 21.54 9.59
C PHE A 370 -24.60 21.69 9.21
N SER A 371 -25.42 22.15 10.18
CA SER A 371 -26.87 22.23 10.06
C SER A 371 -27.34 23.50 9.30
N GLU A 372 -26.43 24.41 9.00
CA GLU A 372 -26.70 25.66 8.31
C GLU A 372 -26.96 25.42 6.81
N GLU A 373 -27.68 26.33 6.15
CA GLU A 373 -28.05 26.20 4.76
C GLU A 373 -26.79 26.02 3.86
N GLY A 374 -26.81 24.96 3.06
CA GLY A 374 -25.67 24.57 2.21
C GLY A 374 -24.46 24.03 2.98
N ASN A 375 -24.64 23.60 4.25
CA ASN A 375 -23.56 23.13 5.13
C ASN A 375 -22.44 24.17 5.32
N ILE A 376 -22.79 25.46 5.27
CA ILE A 376 -21.84 26.58 5.41
C ILE A 376 -21.93 27.15 6.81
N LYS A 377 -20.91 26.90 7.64
CA LYS A 377 -20.82 27.44 9.00
C LYS A 377 -20.02 28.72 9.03
N GLU A 378 -20.56 29.76 9.67
CA GLU A 378 -19.82 31.00 9.92
C GLU A 378 -18.86 30.83 11.10
N GLN A 379 -17.61 31.22 10.91
CA GLN A 379 -16.61 31.26 11.98
C GLN A 379 -16.95 32.39 12.97
N ARG A 380 -17.42 31.98 14.15
CA ARG A 380 -17.73 32.90 15.26
C ARG A 380 -16.84 32.57 16.45
N GLY A 381 -15.80 33.35 16.67
CA GLY A 381 -14.85 33.12 17.75
C GLY A 381 -13.59 32.37 17.31
N LYS A 382 -12.80 31.89 18.30
CA LYS A 382 -11.49 31.28 18.03
C LYS A 382 -11.53 29.78 17.74
N GLN A 383 -12.64 29.11 18.05
CA GLN A 383 -12.77 27.65 17.92
C GLN A 383 -13.89 27.26 16.97
N LEU A 384 -13.67 26.22 16.21
CA LEU A 384 -14.67 25.54 15.41
C LEU A 384 -15.17 24.31 16.19
N ASN A 385 -16.50 24.24 16.38
CA ASN A 385 -17.18 23.14 17.03
C ASN A 385 -17.78 22.20 15.99
N ILE A 386 -17.45 20.93 16.01
CA ILE A 386 -18.03 19.86 15.20
C ILE A 386 -18.76 18.90 16.13
N ARG A 387 -20.02 18.59 15.82
CA ARG A 387 -20.86 17.70 16.63
C ARG A 387 -20.85 16.28 16.06
N GLY A 388 -21.15 15.31 16.93
CA GLY A 388 -21.24 13.91 16.52
C GLY A 388 -21.78 13.03 17.64
N SER A 389 -21.58 11.73 17.51
CA SER A 389 -21.79 10.72 18.55
C SER A 389 -20.66 9.72 18.57
N ASP A 390 -20.36 9.19 19.73
CA ASP A 390 -19.32 8.16 19.95
C ASP A 390 -17.91 8.61 19.52
N LEU A 391 -17.64 9.93 19.54
CA LEU A 391 -16.43 10.50 18.92
C LEU A 391 -15.14 10.09 19.61
N ASN A 392 -15.17 9.83 20.92
CA ASN A 392 -13.99 9.45 21.72
C ASN A 392 -14.01 7.98 22.16
N LEU A 393 -14.91 7.16 21.62
CA LEU A 393 -15.07 5.77 22.04
C LEU A 393 -13.83 4.92 21.69
N ALA A 394 -13.27 5.13 20.50
CA ALA A 394 -12.13 4.38 19.99
C ALA A 394 -10.90 5.22 19.66
N CYS A 395 -10.94 6.54 19.78
CA CYS A 395 -9.82 7.41 19.44
C CYS A 395 -9.64 8.54 20.46
N THR A 396 -8.45 9.14 20.45
CA THR A 396 -8.09 10.32 21.25
C THR A 396 -8.07 11.57 20.39
N ALA A 397 -8.04 12.74 21.02
CA ALA A 397 -7.95 14.02 20.31
C ALA A 397 -6.70 14.13 19.41
N GLU A 398 -5.61 13.46 19.76
CA GLU A 398 -4.36 13.47 19.02
C GLU A 398 -4.42 12.61 17.75
N GLU A 399 -5.35 11.66 17.68
CA GLU A 399 -5.53 10.76 16.54
C GLU A 399 -6.53 11.31 15.50
N VAL A 400 -7.23 12.42 15.83
CA VAL A 400 -8.23 13.04 14.95
C VAL A 400 -7.61 14.26 14.28
N HIS A 401 -7.61 14.26 12.96
CA HIS A 401 -7.13 15.37 12.14
C HIS A 401 -8.31 16.09 11.49
N VAL A 402 -8.32 17.42 11.60
CA VAL A 402 -9.34 18.26 10.96
C VAL A 402 -8.65 19.20 9.98
N THR A 403 -9.18 19.28 8.77
CA THR A 403 -8.68 20.20 7.75
C THR A 403 -9.73 21.19 7.34
N VAL A 404 -9.31 22.42 7.06
CA VAL A 404 -10.11 23.51 6.47
C VAL A 404 -9.44 23.88 5.15
N GLY A 405 -10.02 23.45 4.03
CA GLY A 405 -9.32 23.44 2.76
C GLY A 405 -8.15 22.44 2.79
N GLN A 406 -6.94 22.95 2.66
CA GLN A 406 -5.69 22.17 2.78
C GLN A 406 -4.96 22.42 4.11
N ASP A 407 -5.41 23.38 4.92
CA ASP A 407 -4.75 23.77 6.15
C ASP A 407 -5.33 23.02 7.35
N GLU A 408 -4.52 22.82 8.37
CA GLU A 408 -4.90 22.08 9.57
C GLU A 408 -5.73 22.95 10.53
N CYS A 409 -6.86 22.39 11.04
CA CYS A 409 -7.58 22.89 12.21
C CYS A 409 -7.06 22.14 13.43
N ARG A 410 -6.28 22.79 14.27
CA ARG A 410 -5.64 22.16 15.44
C ARG A 410 -6.67 21.71 16.47
N VAL A 411 -6.81 20.40 16.64
CA VAL A 411 -7.74 19.82 17.62
C VAL A 411 -7.28 20.16 19.04
N GLU A 412 -8.18 20.72 19.86
CA GLU A 412 -7.91 21.05 21.27
C GLU A 412 -8.62 20.12 22.22
N SER A 413 -9.81 19.63 21.87
CA SER A 413 -10.56 18.72 22.72
C SER A 413 -11.50 17.83 21.93
N LEU A 414 -11.68 16.61 22.43
CA LEU A 414 -12.60 15.59 21.92
C LEU A 414 -13.41 15.04 23.08
N SER A 415 -14.72 15.11 22.99
CA SER A 415 -15.66 14.47 23.89
C SER A 415 -16.53 13.47 23.11
N ASP A 416 -17.40 12.77 23.78
CA ASP A 416 -18.32 11.83 23.15
C ASP A 416 -19.18 12.44 22.03
N VAL A 417 -19.60 13.70 22.20
CA VAL A 417 -20.57 14.37 21.31
C VAL A 417 -20.00 15.60 20.56
N GLN A 418 -18.78 16.01 20.87
CA GLN A 418 -18.23 17.25 20.35
C GLN A 418 -16.71 17.21 20.19
N LEU A 419 -16.26 17.68 19.04
CA LEU A 419 -14.86 17.98 18.72
C LEU A 419 -14.70 19.50 18.58
N ASN A 420 -13.67 20.04 19.24
CA ASN A 420 -13.29 21.45 19.13
C ASN A 420 -11.91 21.57 18.52
N CYS A 421 -11.76 22.39 17.48
CA CYS A 421 -10.46 22.70 16.92
C CYS A 421 -10.30 24.22 16.66
N VAL A 422 -9.08 24.69 16.58
CA VAL A 422 -8.73 26.07 16.22
C VAL A 422 -8.38 26.09 14.73
N PRO A 423 -9.23 26.69 13.91
CA PRO A 423 -8.96 26.82 12.47
C PRO A 423 -7.82 27.82 12.21
N PRO A 424 -7.22 27.83 11.01
CA PRO A 424 -6.23 28.82 10.62
C PRO A 424 -6.73 30.26 10.85
N GLU A 425 -5.86 31.18 11.28
CA GLU A 425 -6.22 32.58 11.52
C GLU A 425 -6.56 33.31 10.22
N GLU A 426 -5.84 33.00 9.13
CA GLU A 426 -6.12 33.51 7.79
C GLU A 426 -7.06 32.56 7.05
N GLU A 427 -7.99 33.11 6.25
CA GLU A 427 -8.92 32.32 5.45
C GLU A 427 -8.17 31.47 4.43
N PRO A 428 -8.22 30.12 4.55
CA PRO A 428 -7.61 29.23 3.58
C PRO A 428 -8.23 29.36 2.19
N ALA A 429 -7.52 28.90 1.18
CA ALA A 429 -8.05 28.82 -0.18
C ALA A 429 -9.38 28.04 -0.22
N ALA A 430 -10.33 28.50 -1.03
CA ALA A 430 -11.63 27.84 -1.22
C ALA A 430 -11.48 26.55 -2.04
N VAL A 431 -10.86 25.55 -1.45
CA VAL A 431 -10.57 24.24 -2.04
C VAL A 431 -10.98 23.11 -1.09
N ASN A 432 -11.09 21.92 -1.65
CA ASN A 432 -11.19 20.69 -0.86
C ASN A 432 -9.79 20.19 -0.49
N LYS A 433 -9.70 19.08 0.22
CA LYS A 433 -8.43 18.44 0.62
C LYS A 433 -7.50 18.15 -0.56
N THR A 434 -8.03 17.80 -1.74
CA THR A 434 -7.23 17.52 -2.94
C THR A 434 -6.75 18.75 -3.69
N GLY A 435 -7.09 19.96 -3.20
CA GLY A 435 -6.76 21.24 -3.84
C GLY A 435 -7.72 21.66 -4.95
N SER A 436 -8.80 20.91 -5.16
CA SER A 436 -9.83 21.27 -6.15
C SER A 436 -10.73 22.38 -5.62
N ARG A 437 -11.03 23.39 -6.45
CA ARG A 437 -11.89 24.51 -6.05
C ARG A 437 -13.30 24.05 -5.67
N THR A 438 -13.79 24.57 -4.55
CA THR A 438 -15.17 24.36 -4.11
C THR A 438 -16.14 25.19 -4.92
N ARG A 439 -17.36 24.68 -5.13
CA ARG A 439 -18.39 25.39 -5.95
C ARG A 439 -18.97 26.62 -5.27
N ASN A 440 -18.99 26.64 -3.94
CA ASN A 440 -19.57 27.71 -3.13
C ASN A 440 -18.55 28.79 -2.73
N GLY A 441 -17.27 28.62 -3.07
CA GLY A 441 -16.23 29.63 -2.80
C GLY A 441 -15.74 29.67 -1.35
N TYR A 442 -16.02 28.63 -0.55
CA TYR A 442 -15.52 28.48 0.83
C TYR A 442 -14.65 27.24 0.98
N PRO A 443 -13.64 27.23 1.89
CA PRO A 443 -12.84 26.05 2.16
C PRO A 443 -13.69 24.92 2.76
N GLU A 444 -13.45 23.69 2.30
CA GLU A 444 -14.10 22.48 2.80
C GLU A 444 -13.56 22.11 4.19
N VAL A 445 -14.45 21.71 5.09
CA VAL A 445 -14.09 21.16 6.40
C VAL A 445 -14.21 19.63 6.34
N ARG A 446 -13.13 18.96 6.69
CA ARG A 446 -13.06 17.49 6.69
C ARG A 446 -12.45 16.98 7.99
N VAL A 447 -13.00 15.89 8.50
CA VAL A 447 -12.47 15.17 9.67
C VAL A 447 -11.90 13.84 9.22
N GLU A 448 -10.71 13.51 9.70
CA GLU A 448 -10.03 12.26 9.43
C GLU A 448 -9.64 11.58 10.72
N VAL A 449 -9.96 10.30 10.83
CA VAL A 449 -9.56 9.44 11.93
C VAL A 449 -9.38 8.01 11.42
N GLY A 450 -8.19 7.43 11.61
CA GLY A 450 -7.85 6.15 11.01
C GLY A 450 -8.01 6.15 9.49
N TYR A 451 -8.86 5.27 8.96
CA TYR A 451 -9.19 5.23 7.52
C TYR A 451 -10.45 6.04 7.16
N LEU A 452 -11.14 6.59 8.17
CA LEU A 452 -12.28 7.47 7.90
C LEU A 452 -11.81 8.83 7.41
N SER A 453 -12.50 9.35 6.41
CA SER A 453 -12.30 10.70 5.89
C SER A 453 -13.66 11.29 5.53
N LEU A 454 -14.22 12.08 6.46
CA LEU A 454 -15.61 12.52 6.45
C LEU A 454 -15.70 14.00 6.10
N TYR A 455 -16.60 14.31 5.16
CA TYR A 455 -16.98 15.67 4.83
C TYR A 455 -17.94 16.20 5.90
N ILE A 456 -17.70 17.45 6.39
CA ILE A 456 -18.51 18.08 7.44
C ILE A 456 -19.29 19.30 6.89
N GLY A 457 -18.71 19.99 5.93
CA GLY A 457 -19.30 21.20 5.35
C GLY A 457 -18.25 22.18 4.89
N TYR A 458 -18.58 23.46 4.95
CA TYR A 458 -17.71 24.56 4.55
C TYR A 458 -17.59 25.60 5.65
N LEU A 459 -16.46 26.25 5.75
CA LEU A 459 -16.22 27.30 6.74
C LEU A 459 -16.16 28.67 6.06
N LYS A 460 -17.03 29.61 6.49
CA LYS A 460 -17.04 31.00 6.05
C LYS A 460 -16.37 31.86 7.10
N TYR A 461 -15.26 32.49 6.76
CA TYR A 461 -14.56 33.41 7.62
C TYR A 461 -15.29 34.78 7.64
N GLN A 462 -15.40 35.35 8.83
CA GLN A 462 -15.86 36.74 8.91
C GLN A 462 -14.73 37.65 8.43
N LYS A 463 -14.98 38.40 7.36
CA LYS A 463 -14.07 39.50 6.95
C LYS A 463 -14.07 40.51 8.07
N ALA A 464 -12.91 40.83 8.64
CA ALA A 464 -12.76 41.91 9.59
C ALA A 464 -13.35 43.17 8.94
N ASP A 465 -14.37 43.76 9.61
CA ASP A 465 -15.06 44.94 9.08
C ASP A 465 -14.05 46.11 9.05
N THR A 466 -13.48 46.36 7.89
CA THR A 466 -12.49 47.43 7.65
C THR A 466 -13.07 48.79 7.98
N GLN A 467 -14.42 48.91 8.10
CA GLN A 467 -15.09 50.14 8.51
C GLN A 467 -14.89 50.46 9.99
N THR A 468 -14.83 49.47 10.88
CA THR A 468 -14.62 49.72 12.34
C THR A 468 -13.18 50.14 12.62
N THR A 469 -12.19 49.54 11.97
CA THR A 469 -10.78 49.93 12.13
C THR A 469 -10.51 51.32 11.55
N THR A 470 -11.06 51.68 10.38
CA THR A 470 -10.94 53.02 9.81
C THR A 470 -11.66 54.04 10.67
N ALA A 471 -12.84 53.76 11.23
CA ALA A 471 -13.54 54.63 12.15
C ALA A 471 -12.74 54.91 13.43
N ILE A 472 -12.14 53.90 14.05
CA ILE A 472 -11.27 54.04 15.24
C ILE A 472 -10.04 54.89 14.92
N VAL A 473 -9.39 54.65 13.80
CA VAL A 473 -8.20 55.42 13.38
C VAL A 473 -8.59 56.88 13.10
N VAL A 474 -9.71 57.14 12.41
CA VAL A 474 -10.19 58.51 12.14
C VAL A 474 -10.56 59.24 13.44
N VAL A 475 -11.26 58.58 14.36
CA VAL A 475 -11.60 59.16 15.67
C VAL A 475 -10.33 59.45 16.48
N SER A 476 -9.33 58.57 16.46
CA SER A 476 -8.05 58.77 17.13
C SER A 476 -7.28 59.98 16.58
N ILE A 477 -7.27 60.17 15.26
CA ILE A 477 -6.65 61.32 14.60
C ILE A 477 -7.39 62.60 14.95
N ILE A 478 -8.74 62.62 14.96
CA ILE A 478 -9.53 63.76 15.35
C ILE A 478 -9.27 64.14 16.81
N CYS A 479 -9.21 63.20 17.72
CA CYS A 479 -8.89 63.43 19.13
C CYS A 479 -7.48 64.02 19.31
N LEU A 480 -6.48 63.54 18.56
CA LEU A 480 -5.12 64.08 18.55
C LEU A 480 -5.09 65.51 18.03
N LEU A 481 -5.79 65.82 16.95
CA LEU A 481 -5.86 67.17 16.39
C LEU A 481 -6.57 68.14 17.35
N LEU A 482 -7.67 67.72 17.98
CA LEU A 482 -8.34 68.50 19.01
C LEU A 482 -7.44 68.72 20.23
N GLY A 483 -6.69 67.73 20.65
CA GLY A 483 -5.71 67.88 21.72
C GLY A 483 -4.62 68.92 21.40
N ILE A 484 -4.11 68.95 20.16
CA ILE A 484 -3.14 69.93 19.70
C ILE A 484 -3.76 71.35 19.69
N VAL A 485 -5.00 71.52 19.20
CA VAL A 485 -5.69 72.81 19.20
C VAL A 485 -5.90 73.31 20.62
N VAL A 486 -6.30 72.42 21.54
CA VAL A 486 -6.49 72.80 22.95
C VAL A 486 -5.16 73.23 23.60
N THR A 487 -4.08 72.45 23.34
CA THR A 487 -2.74 72.80 23.88
C THR A 487 -2.21 74.12 23.34
N ILE A 488 -2.39 74.40 22.02
CA ILE A 488 -2.03 75.67 21.42
C ILE A 488 -2.89 76.83 22.01
N GLY A 489 -4.20 76.62 22.14
CA GLY A 489 -5.13 77.58 22.76
C GLY A 489 -4.74 77.90 24.20
N LEU A 490 -4.46 76.88 25.01
CA LEU A 490 -3.97 77.07 26.39
C LEU A 490 -2.60 77.80 26.43
N GLY A 491 -1.70 77.49 25.50
CA GLY A 491 -0.40 78.15 25.36
C GLY A 491 -0.56 79.62 25.06
N VAL A 492 -1.50 80.01 24.16
CA VAL A 492 -1.79 81.38 23.83
C VAL A 492 -2.42 82.12 25.02
N ILE A 493 -3.35 81.47 25.76
CA ILE A 493 -3.99 82.03 26.95
C ILE A 493 -2.95 82.23 28.04
N LEU A 494 -2.07 81.23 28.28
CA LEU A 494 -0.97 81.36 29.25
C LEU A 494 0.01 82.48 28.86
N LYS A 495 0.37 82.57 27.58
CA LYS A 495 1.27 83.66 27.09
C LYS A 495 0.63 85.05 27.26
N ASN A 496 -0.67 85.16 27.00
CA ASN A 496 -1.38 86.41 27.25
C ASN A 496 -1.55 86.74 28.73
N ARG A 497 -1.78 85.74 29.57
CA ARG A 497 -1.79 85.92 31.05
C ARG A 497 -0.39 86.28 31.59
N LEU A 498 0.68 85.70 31.08
CA LEU A 498 2.05 86.09 31.45
C LEU A 498 2.35 87.52 31.04
N LYS A 499 1.99 87.91 29.81
CA LYS A 499 2.10 89.34 29.38
C LYS A 499 1.31 90.32 30.24
N TYR A 500 0.12 89.88 30.72
CA TYR A 500 -0.70 90.65 31.61
C TYR A 500 -0.06 90.76 33.04
N LEU A 501 0.56 89.70 33.53
CA LEU A 501 1.29 89.67 34.81
C LEU A 501 2.57 90.53 34.71
N ASP A 502 3.33 90.48 33.60
CA ASP A 502 4.51 91.30 33.38
C ASP A 502 4.14 92.79 33.39
N ARG A 503 3.04 93.18 32.71
CA ARG A 503 2.58 94.59 32.75
C ARG A 503 2.16 95.03 34.16
N ARG A 504 1.59 94.15 34.98
CA ARG A 504 1.27 94.42 36.37
C ARG A 504 2.56 94.51 37.23
N ALA A 505 3.55 93.70 36.95
CA ALA A 505 4.82 93.73 37.63
C ALA A 505 5.59 95.03 37.33
N ASP A 506 5.54 95.48 36.04
CA ASP A 506 6.13 96.77 35.66
C ASP A 506 5.36 97.96 36.26
N LEU A 507 4.01 97.86 36.34
CA LEU A 507 3.22 98.87 37.04
C LEU A 507 3.47 98.90 38.54
N ALA A 508 3.70 97.71 39.15
CA ALA A 508 4.05 97.61 40.54
C ALA A 508 5.46 98.12 40.84
N LYS A 509 6.43 97.97 39.89
CA LYS A 509 7.76 98.54 39.95
C LYS A 509 7.71 100.08 39.89
N ASP A 510 6.92 100.63 38.96
CA ASP A 510 6.70 102.07 38.88
C ASP A 510 6.04 102.69 40.11
N ILE A 511 5.09 101.94 40.75
CA ILE A 511 4.49 102.33 42.04
C ILE A 511 5.51 102.27 43.16
N LEU A 512 6.39 101.24 43.19
CA LEU A 512 7.46 101.10 44.19
C LEU A 512 8.49 102.22 44.05
N THR A 513 8.93 102.53 42.84
CA THR A 513 9.85 103.68 42.60
C THR A 513 9.27 104.99 42.92
N THR A 514 7.94 105.17 42.73
CA THR A 514 7.22 106.38 43.15
C THR A 514 7.05 106.46 44.66
N MET A 515 6.92 105.33 45.35
CA MET A 515 6.85 105.22 46.83
C MET A 515 8.25 105.47 47.45
N GLU A 516 9.34 104.89 46.89
CA GLU A 516 10.69 105.17 47.38
C GLU A 516 11.10 106.62 47.29
N MET A 517 10.62 107.36 46.32
CA MET A 517 10.86 108.84 46.28
C MET A 517 10.02 109.57 47.30
N LYS A 518 8.91 109.04 47.82
CA LYS A 518 8.05 109.63 48.84
C LYS A 518 8.43 109.28 50.27
N GLU A 519 9.19 108.13 50.50
CA GLU A 519 9.62 107.71 51.81
C GLU A 519 11.01 108.25 52.27
N ARG A 520 11.68 108.96 51.41
CA ARG A 520 12.90 109.72 51.82
C ARG A 520 12.58 110.82 52.83
N ASN A 521 11.30 111.05 53.12
CA ASN A 521 10.83 112.10 54.01
C ASN A 521 10.02 111.70 55.23
N ARG A 522 9.84 110.41 55.54
CA ARG A 522 9.23 109.95 56.82
C ARG A 522 9.56 108.51 57.11
N GLY A 523 10.27 108.23 58.18
CA GLY A 523 10.58 106.97 58.66
C GLY A 523 9.40 106.14 59.17
N LYS A 524 9.64 104.82 59.15
CA LYS A 524 8.85 103.73 59.80
C LYS A 524 7.50 103.42 59.19
N PHE A 525 7.41 102.29 58.55
CA PHE A 525 6.61 101.14 58.92
C PHE A 525 6.91 99.91 58.03
N VAL A 526 7.36 98.85 58.68
CA VAL A 526 7.73 97.57 58.12
C VAL A 526 6.54 96.60 58.25
N CYS A 527 6.48 95.68 57.31
CA CYS A 527 5.82 94.36 57.35
C CYS A 527 4.28 94.33 57.35
N HIS A 528 3.72 93.91 56.20
CA HIS A 528 2.68 92.87 56.15
C HIS A 528 2.16 92.58 54.69
N LEU A 529 2.99 92.01 53.80
CA LEU A 529 2.47 91.56 52.50
C LEU A 529 3.20 90.36 51.89
N LEU A 530 3.72 89.41 52.75
CA LEU A 530 4.39 88.22 52.27
C LEU A 530 3.52 86.91 52.24
N PRO A 531 2.23 86.83 52.63
CA PRO A 531 1.49 85.59 52.52
C PRO A 531 0.75 85.35 51.22
N TYR A 532 0.66 86.32 50.30
CA TYR A 532 -0.25 86.13 49.13
C TYR A 532 0.45 85.65 47.86
N LEU A 533 1.77 85.43 47.83
CA LEU A 533 2.49 84.96 46.66
C LEU A 533 2.85 83.48 46.72
N LYS A 534 2.54 82.78 47.81
CA LYS A 534 2.82 81.30 47.93
C LYS A 534 1.64 80.41 47.44
N GLY A 535 0.47 80.99 47.13
CA GLY A 535 -0.69 80.24 46.67
C GLY A 535 -0.76 79.98 45.15
N SER A 536 0.00 80.71 44.33
CA SER A 536 -0.10 80.58 42.88
C SER A 536 0.89 79.64 42.25
N VAL A 537 1.93 79.18 42.97
CA VAL A 537 2.94 78.25 42.43
C VAL A 537 2.49 76.78 42.61
N ASN A 538 1.66 76.51 43.64
CA ASN A 538 1.13 75.15 43.83
C ASN A 538 -0.01 74.76 42.89
N PHE A 539 -0.69 75.71 42.22
CA PHE A 539 -1.77 75.40 41.28
C PHE A 539 -1.29 74.99 39.88
N ILE A 540 -0.04 75.38 39.51
CA ILE A 540 0.57 75.00 38.24
C ILE A 540 1.13 73.57 38.29
N PHE A 541 1.49 73.04 39.47
CA PHE A 541 2.02 71.69 39.62
C PHE A 541 0.90 70.62 39.67
N ILE A 542 -0.33 70.98 40.07
CA ILE A 542 -1.47 70.05 40.17
C ILE A 542 -2.13 69.81 38.81
N VAL A 543 -2.10 70.82 37.90
CA VAL A 543 -2.64 70.68 36.52
C VAL A 543 -1.73 69.85 35.62
N SER A 544 -0.41 69.82 35.89
CA SER A 544 0.55 69.01 35.17
C SER A 544 0.52 67.52 35.54
N SER A 545 0.07 67.17 36.79
CA SER A 545 0.00 65.77 37.25
C SER A 545 -1.31 65.07 36.88
N SER A 546 -2.36 65.81 36.52
CA SER A 546 -3.65 65.23 36.12
C SER A 546 -3.78 64.93 34.63
N LEU A 547 -2.84 65.34 33.80
CA LEU A 547 -2.80 65.06 32.37
C LEU A 547 -1.94 63.81 32.01
N LEU A 548 -1.30 63.18 32.99
CA LEU A 548 -0.49 61.99 32.79
C LEU A 548 -1.21 60.66 33.19
N LEU A 549 -2.51 60.72 33.53
CA LEU A 549 -3.31 59.57 33.95
C LEU A 549 -4.46 59.20 32.97
N CYS A 550 -4.39 59.69 31.75
CA CYS A 550 -5.33 59.29 30.68
C CYS A 550 -4.57 58.91 29.39
N PHE A 551 -3.58 58.06 29.51
CA PHE A 551 -3.07 57.23 28.42
C PHE A 551 -2.81 55.83 28.92
#